data_7a80b5715b63132a12d993149727fda1
#
_entry.id   7a80b5715b63132a12d993149727fda1
#
_cell.length_a   1.000
_cell.length_b   1.000
_cell.length_c   1.000
_cell.angle_alpha   90.00
_cell.angle_beta   90.00
_cell.angle_gamma   90.00
#
_symmetry.space_group_name_H-M   'P 1'
#
loop_
_entity.id
_entity.type
_entity.pdbx_description
1 polymer ?
#
loop_
_entity_poly.entity_id
_entity_poly.type
_entity_poly.pdbx_seq_one_letter_code
_entity_poly.pdbx_strand_id
1 'polypeptide(L)'
;MSRTLVIGDIHGGLKAVVQVLERAKITPNDTLIFLGDYVDGWSQSPEVLEFLIDLSQKQNCIFIRGNHDELLLDWLQDNHEHLNEEMWFKHGGKATVDAY
;
A
#
# COMPACT_ATOMS: atom_id res chain seq x y z
N MET A 1 -16.36 -21.65 -1.20
CA MET A 1 -16.00 -21.45 0.21
C MET A 1 -15.25 -20.13 0.35
N SER A 2 -15.65 -19.30 1.28
CA SER A 2 -15.00 -17.99 1.50
C SER A 2 -13.81 -18.10 2.45
N ARG A 3 -12.77 -17.34 2.14
CA ARG A 3 -11.57 -17.26 2.99
C ARG A 3 -11.32 -15.81 3.38
N THR A 4 -10.61 -15.61 4.48
CA THR A 4 -10.06 -14.31 4.84
C THR A 4 -8.55 -14.40 4.72
N LEU A 5 -7.98 -13.58 3.86
CA LEU A 5 -6.53 -13.55 3.59
C LEU A 5 -5.95 -12.23 4.07
N VAL A 6 -4.78 -12.29 4.68
CA VAL A 6 -4.09 -11.12 5.21
C VAL A 6 -2.85 -10.87 4.36
N ILE A 7 -2.69 -9.64 3.88
CA ILE A 7 -1.55 -9.23 3.05
C ILE A 7 -0.72 -8.22 3.83
N GLY A 8 0.59 -8.51 3.96
CA GLY A 8 1.52 -7.63 4.66
C GLY A 8 1.97 -6.44 3.83
N ASP A 9 3.09 -5.84 4.22
CA ASP A 9 3.62 -4.62 3.62
C ASP A 9 3.87 -4.77 2.12
N ILE A 10 3.50 -3.75 1.35
CA ILE A 10 3.64 -3.73 -0.11
C ILE A 10 4.77 -2.80 -0.56
N HIS A 11 4.87 -1.61 0.04
CA HIS A 11 5.93 -0.63 -0.20
C HIS A 11 6.17 -0.34 -1.69
N GLY A 12 5.09 -0.10 -2.45
CA GLY A 12 5.19 0.21 -3.87
C GLY A 12 5.60 -0.96 -4.75
N GLY A 13 5.55 -2.18 -4.25
CA GLY A 13 5.91 -3.40 -4.99
C GLY A 13 4.72 -3.99 -5.74
N LEU A 14 4.31 -3.37 -6.84
CA LEU A 14 3.12 -3.77 -7.59
C LEU A 14 3.21 -5.22 -8.09
N LYS A 15 4.33 -5.59 -8.68
CA LYS A 15 4.53 -6.95 -9.19
C LYS A 15 4.35 -8.00 -8.09
N ALA A 16 4.90 -7.72 -6.92
CA ALA A 16 4.84 -8.66 -5.79
C ALA A 16 3.41 -8.87 -5.32
N VAL A 17 2.62 -7.79 -5.16
CA VAL A 17 1.25 -7.93 -4.69
C VAL A 17 0.37 -8.64 -5.73
N VAL A 18 0.56 -8.34 -7.01
CA VAL A 18 -0.18 -9.01 -8.08
C VAL A 18 0.12 -10.50 -8.09
N GLN A 19 1.40 -10.88 -7.99
CA GLN A 19 1.81 -12.28 -7.97
C GLN A 19 1.27 -13.03 -6.76
N VAL A 20 1.29 -12.40 -5.59
CA VAL A 20 0.77 -13.03 -4.36
C VAL A 20 -0.72 -13.34 -4.52
N LEU A 21 -1.50 -12.39 -5.03
CA LEU A 21 -2.93 -12.59 -5.23
C LEU A 21 -3.22 -13.66 -6.28
N GLU A 22 -2.43 -13.71 -7.35
CA GLU A 22 -2.56 -14.76 -8.36
C GLU A 22 -2.26 -16.15 -7.79
N ARG A 23 -1.19 -16.26 -7.02
CA ARG A 23 -0.78 -17.54 -6.40
C ARG A 23 -1.78 -18.00 -5.35
N ALA A 24 -2.40 -17.07 -4.63
CA ALA A 24 -3.42 -17.38 -3.65
C ALA A 24 -4.75 -17.83 -4.29
N LYS A 25 -4.91 -17.60 -5.59
CA LYS A 25 -6.13 -17.95 -6.35
C LYS A 25 -7.37 -17.39 -5.67
N ILE A 26 -7.36 -16.08 -5.44
CA ILE A 26 -8.48 -15.40 -4.78
C ILE A 26 -9.76 -15.54 -5.61
N THR A 27 -10.89 -15.60 -4.91
CA THR A 27 -12.21 -15.65 -5.52
C THR A 27 -13.03 -14.45 -5.06
N PRO A 28 -14.11 -14.09 -5.77
CA PRO A 28 -14.94 -12.95 -5.34
C PRO A 28 -15.55 -13.09 -3.94
N ASN A 29 -15.61 -14.30 -3.39
CA ASN A 29 -16.12 -14.53 -2.06
C ASN A 29 -15.07 -14.37 -0.96
N ASP A 30 -13.81 -14.26 -1.33
CA ASP A 30 -12.73 -14.07 -0.34
C ASP A 30 -12.69 -12.64 0.16
N THR A 31 -12.33 -12.45 1.43
CA THR A 31 -12.08 -11.14 2.01
C THR A 31 -10.57 -10.95 2.14
N LEU A 32 -10.08 -9.81 1.65
CA LEU A 32 -8.66 -9.45 1.73
C LEU A 32 -8.46 -8.35 2.77
N ILE A 33 -7.55 -8.58 3.72
CA ILE A 33 -7.18 -7.58 4.72
C ILE A 33 -5.75 -7.14 4.42
N PHE A 34 -5.58 -5.87 4.07
CA PHE A 34 -4.27 -5.28 3.80
C PHE A 34 -3.80 -4.54 5.06
N LEU A 35 -2.61 -4.88 5.55
CA LEU A 35 -2.12 -4.37 6.83
C LEU A 35 -1.52 -2.97 6.76
N GLY A 36 -1.41 -2.39 5.57
CA GLY A 36 -0.86 -1.05 5.39
C GLY A 36 0.52 -1.06 4.78
N ASP A 37 1.20 0.09 4.86
CA ASP A 37 2.49 0.33 4.22
C ASP A 37 2.46 0.02 2.73
N TYR A 38 1.55 0.71 2.02
CA TYR A 38 1.37 0.56 0.58
C TYR A 38 2.43 1.30 -0.21
N VAL A 39 2.96 2.35 0.36
CA VAL A 39 3.88 3.30 -0.29
C VAL A 39 5.28 3.17 0.31
N ASP A 40 6.23 3.85 -0.30
CA ASP A 40 7.63 3.97 0.09
C ASP A 40 8.42 2.69 -0.17
N GLY A 41 9.65 2.86 -0.62
CA GLY A 41 10.57 1.76 -0.89
C GLY A 41 10.73 1.49 -2.38
N TRP A 42 9.78 0.80 -2.99
CA TRP A 42 9.82 0.52 -4.43
C TRP A 42 9.22 1.67 -5.24
N SER A 43 9.36 1.62 -6.56
CA SER A 43 9.07 2.76 -7.43
C SER A 43 7.62 2.91 -7.87
N GLN A 44 6.74 1.98 -7.53
CA GLN A 44 5.40 1.92 -8.09
C GLN A 44 4.28 2.20 -7.07
N SER A 45 4.53 3.10 -6.12
CA SER A 45 3.52 3.48 -5.12
C SER A 45 2.22 3.99 -5.76
N PRO A 46 2.24 4.90 -6.77
CA PRO A 46 0.99 5.33 -7.40
C PRO A 46 0.24 4.18 -8.05
N GLU A 47 0.95 3.30 -8.72
CA GLU A 47 0.34 2.16 -9.42
C GLU A 47 -0.24 1.16 -8.42
N VAL A 48 0.41 0.96 -7.27
CA VAL A 48 -0.14 0.11 -6.20
C VAL A 48 -1.44 0.68 -5.68
N LEU A 49 -1.49 1.98 -5.40
CA LEU A 49 -2.71 2.62 -4.89
C LEU A 49 -3.85 2.51 -5.90
N GLU A 50 -3.59 2.76 -7.18
CA GLU A 50 -4.60 2.58 -8.22
C GLU A 50 -5.07 1.14 -8.33
N PHE A 51 -4.15 0.19 -8.30
CA PHE A 51 -4.49 -1.23 -8.35
C PHE A 51 -5.41 -1.62 -7.20
N LEU A 52 -5.11 -1.17 -5.98
CA LEU A 52 -5.91 -1.51 -4.80
C LEU A 52 -7.28 -0.83 -4.82
N ILE A 53 -7.37 0.40 -5.32
CA ILE A 53 -8.65 1.08 -5.47
C ILE A 53 -9.55 0.31 -6.46
N ASP A 54 -9.01 -0.08 -7.60
CA ASP A 54 -9.75 -0.86 -8.59
C ASP A 54 -10.17 -2.22 -8.04
N LEU A 55 -9.25 -2.88 -7.33
CA LEU A 55 -9.54 -4.18 -6.72
C LEU A 55 -10.68 -4.09 -5.71
N SER A 56 -10.73 -3.01 -4.92
CA SER A 56 -11.75 -2.83 -3.89
C SER A 56 -13.17 -2.71 -4.45
N GLN A 57 -13.31 -2.43 -5.75
CA GLN A 57 -14.63 -2.31 -6.39
C GLN A 57 -15.24 -3.66 -6.74
N LYS A 58 -14.42 -4.69 -6.85
CA LYS A 58 -14.89 -6.05 -7.24
C LYS A 58 -14.53 -7.13 -6.23
N GLN A 59 -13.77 -6.78 -5.19
CA GLN A 59 -13.28 -7.70 -4.17
C GLN A 59 -13.57 -7.10 -2.80
N ASN A 60 -13.97 -7.93 -1.84
CA ASN A 60 -14.20 -7.47 -0.47
C ASN A 60 -12.83 -7.21 0.19
N CYS A 61 -12.50 -5.95 0.38
CA CYS A 61 -11.20 -5.52 0.90
C CYS A 61 -11.36 -4.66 2.15
N ILE A 62 -10.45 -4.87 3.11
CA ILE A 62 -10.30 -4.03 4.29
C ILE A 62 -8.88 -3.48 4.27
N PHE A 63 -8.74 -2.16 4.37
CA PHE A 63 -7.44 -1.49 4.32
C PHE A 63 -7.11 -0.87 5.67
N ILE A 64 -5.99 -1.32 6.26
CA ILE A 64 -5.45 -0.73 7.48
C ILE A 64 -4.34 0.22 7.07
N ARG A 65 -4.21 1.34 7.79
CA ARG A 65 -3.16 2.32 7.54
C ARG A 65 -1.89 1.93 8.27
N GLY A 66 -0.77 1.80 7.53
CA GLY A 66 0.54 1.57 8.11
C GLY A 66 1.26 2.88 8.44
N ASN A 67 2.43 2.78 9.09
CA ASN A 67 3.18 3.98 9.50
C ASN A 67 3.74 4.76 8.30
N HIS A 68 4.16 4.10 7.23
CA HIS A 68 4.61 4.79 6.01
C HIS A 68 3.49 5.53 5.32
N ASP A 69 2.28 4.98 5.32
CA ASP A 69 1.11 5.65 4.77
C ASP A 69 0.79 6.93 5.55
N GLU A 70 0.94 6.88 6.87
CA GLU A 70 0.75 8.03 7.74
C GLU A 70 1.80 9.12 7.47
N LEU A 71 3.06 8.72 7.26
CA LEU A 71 4.12 9.66 6.91
C LEU A 71 3.84 10.38 5.59
N LEU A 72 3.34 9.66 4.59
CA LEU A 72 2.95 10.27 3.32
C LEU A 72 1.80 11.26 3.50
N LEU A 73 0.79 10.90 4.28
CA LEU A 73 -0.33 11.80 4.57
C LEU A 73 0.13 13.07 5.28
N ASP A 74 1.03 12.95 6.25
CA ASP A 74 1.59 14.11 6.96
C ASP A 74 2.32 15.03 5.98
N TRP A 75 3.09 14.47 5.06
CA TRP A 75 3.79 15.25 4.05
C TRP A 75 2.83 15.96 3.11
N LEU A 76 1.79 15.26 2.63
CA LEU A 76 0.79 15.82 1.73
C LEU A 76 -0.06 16.92 2.38
N GLN A 77 -0.33 16.81 3.67
CA GLN A 77 -1.10 17.77 4.46
C GLN A 77 -0.26 18.89 5.06
N ASP A 78 1.03 18.91 4.75
CA ASP A 78 1.98 19.89 5.26
C ASP A 78 2.07 19.90 6.79
N ASN A 79 1.88 18.74 7.40
CA ASN A 79 1.92 18.56 8.85
C ASN A 79 3.33 18.15 9.28
N HIS A 80 4.21 19.14 9.44
CA HIS A 80 5.64 18.91 9.70
C HIS A 80 5.95 18.70 11.19
N GLU A 81 5.00 18.83 12.08
CA GLU A 81 5.25 18.68 13.53
C GLU A 81 5.75 17.29 13.91
N HIS A 82 5.24 16.28 13.24
CA HIS A 82 5.55 14.88 13.52
C HIS A 82 6.35 14.20 12.42
N LEU A 83 6.64 14.93 11.33
CA LEU A 83 7.33 14.38 10.18
C LEU A 83 8.79 14.80 10.18
N ASN A 84 9.70 13.82 10.27
CA ASN A 84 11.10 14.03 9.96
C ASN A 84 11.32 13.70 8.49
N GLU A 85 11.24 14.70 7.63
CA GLU A 85 11.30 14.55 6.18
C GLU A 85 12.59 13.88 5.72
N GLU A 86 13.73 14.26 6.29
CA GLU A 86 15.02 13.66 5.94
C GLU A 86 15.05 12.17 6.24
N MET A 87 14.58 11.77 7.42
CA MET A 87 14.50 10.37 7.80
C MET A 87 13.53 9.60 6.94
N TRP A 88 12.37 10.19 6.63
CA TRP A 88 11.36 9.57 5.78
C TRP A 88 11.88 9.33 4.37
N PHE A 89 12.55 10.34 3.78
CA PHE A 89 13.15 10.19 2.45
C PHE A 89 14.18 9.07 2.43
N LYS A 90 14.96 8.94 3.49
CA LYS A 90 15.99 7.91 3.65
C LYS A 90 15.39 6.50 3.72
N HIS A 91 14.19 6.38 4.27
CA HIS A 91 13.50 5.11 4.46
C HIS A 91 12.44 4.81 3.38
N GLY A 92 12.59 5.40 2.22
CA GLY A 92 11.78 5.08 1.04
C GLY A 92 10.79 6.15 0.60
N GLY A 93 10.59 7.22 1.39
CA GLY A 93 9.65 8.28 1.04
C GLY A 93 10.04 9.02 -0.23
N LYS A 94 11.34 9.17 -0.51
CA LYS A 94 11.80 9.80 -1.74
C LYS A 94 11.32 9.06 -2.98
N ALA A 95 11.30 7.73 -2.94
CA ALA A 95 10.80 6.93 -4.07
C ALA A 95 9.32 7.23 -4.35
N THR A 96 8.52 7.43 -3.31
CA THR A 96 7.11 7.78 -3.46
C THR A 96 6.95 9.17 -4.08
N VAL A 97 7.69 10.16 -3.57
CA VAL A 97 7.63 11.53 -4.09
C VAL A 97 8.07 11.57 -5.55
N ASP A 98 9.17 10.89 -5.88
CA ASP A 98 9.70 10.87 -7.25
C ASP A 98 8.77 10.15 -8.23
N ALA A 99 7.96 9.19 -7.76
CA ALA A 99 7.05 8.41 -8.59
C ALA A 99 5.78 9.19 -8.97
N TYR A 100 5.40 10.17 -8.18
CA TYR A 100 4.25 11.05 -8.48
C TYR A 100 4.65 12.28 -9.35
#